data_22e4a454a6ea29c1f9803fe594bfde84
#
_entry.id   22e4a454a6ea29c1f9803fe594bfde84
#
_cell.length_a   1.000
_cell.length_b   1.000
_cell.length_c   1.000
_cell.angle_alpha   90.00
_cell.angle_beta   90.00
_cell.angle_gamma   90.00
#
_symmetry.space_group_name_H-M   'P 1'
#
loop_
_entity.id
_entity.type
_entity.pdbx_description
1 polymer ?
#
loop_
_entity_poly.entity_id
_entity_poly.type
_entity_poly.pdbx_seq_one_letter_code
_entity_poly.pdbx_strand_id
1 'polypeptide(L)'
;MARTKGKAAYMISAIAEQYRIHPQTLRLYEREGLLKPSRSEGNTRLYTQEDIERLEVILKLTRDFGVNLAGVEIILNMREKMAAIEYQIEEFVASLNEQLAIRMTPPSREKMKSLIPVIDVSAVPTKTARR
;
A
#
# COMPACT_ATOMS: atom_id res chain seq x y z
N MET A 1 21.06 -3.44 15.99
CA MET A 1 20.52 -2.73 15.12
C MET A 1 19.53 -3.38 14.35
N ALA A 2 18.47 -3.04 14.59
CA ALA A 2 17.42 -3.62 13.95
C ALA A 2 17.36 -3.14 12.60
N ARG A 3 17.88 -3.77 11.66
CA ARG A 3 17.70 -3.37 10.41
C ARG A 3 16.86 -4.26 9.74
N THR A 4 16.04 -3.83 8.97
CA THR A 4 15.16 -4.60 8.22
C THR A 4 15.92 -5.18 7.17
N LYS A 5 16.16 -6.44 7.25
CA LYS A 5 16.92 -7.07 6.32
C LYS A 5 16.42 -6.94 4.99
N GLY A 6 17.23 -6.75 4.07
CA GLY A 6 16.85 -6.69 2.69
C GLY A 6 16.29 -5.38 2.22
N LYS A 7 16.09 -4.45 3.12
CA LYS A 7 15.56 -3.18 2.71
C LYS A 7 16.66 -2.17 2.56
N ALA A 8 16.73 -1.54 1.42
CA ALA A 8 17.70 -0.49 1.18
C ALA A 8 17.17 0.82 1.73
N ALA A 9 18.09 1.68 2.11
CA ALA A 9 17.73 3.01 2.56
C ALA A 9 18.49 4.01 1.71
N TYR A 10 17.79 5.03 1.24
CA TYR A 10 18.36 5.99 0.33
C TYR A 10 18.28 7.37 0.92
N MET A 11 19.31 8.19 0.62
CA MET A 11 19.31 9.55 1.09
C MET A 11 18.51 10.42 0.15
N ILE A 12 18.08 11.57 0.68
CA ILE A 12 17.21 12.46 -0.08
C ILE A 12 17.83 12.89 -1.40
N SER A 13 19.14 13.12 -1.42
CA SER A 13 19.79 13.57 -2.64
C SER A 13 19.71 12.51 -3.73
N ALA A 14 19.89 11.25 -3.36
CA ALA A 14 19.82 10.18 -4.34
C ALA A 14 18.40 10.04 -4.91
N ILE A 15 17.41 10.16 -4.07
CA ILE A 15 16.02 10.05 -4.52
C ILE A 15 15.67 11.24 -5.40
N ALA A 16 16.08 12.44 -5.00
CA ALA A 16 15.77 13.61 -5.78
C ALA A 16 16.37 13.53 -7.16
N GLU A 17 17.59 13.02 -7.25
CA GLU A 17 18.24 12.90 -8.53
C GLU A 17 17.60 11.82 -9.38
N GLN A 18 17.28 10.70 -8.78
CA GLN A 18 16.71 9.59 -9.52
C GLN A 18 15.39 9.95 -10.14
N TYR A 19 14.56 10.66 -9.42
CA TYR A 19 13.22 11.01 -9.89
C TYR A 19 13.14 12.41 -10.47
N ARG A 20 14.28 13.10 -10.54
CA ARG A 20 14.34 14.42 -11.16
C ARG A 20 13.39 15.39 -10.50
N ILE A 21 13.45 15.43 -9.19
CA ILE A 21 12.67 16.39 -8.43
C ILE A 21 13.61 17.11 -7.50
N HIS A 22 13.22 18.31 -7.13
CA HIS A 22 14.02 19.09 -6.23
C HIS A 22 13.92 18.53 -4.81
N PRO A 23 15.01 18.50 -4.05
CA PRO A 23 14.91 18.00 -2.68
C PRO A 23 13.87 18.74 -1.84
N GLN A 24 13.65 20.01 -2.14
CA GLN A 24 12.63 20.76 -1.41
C GLN A 24 11.23 20.18 -1.65
N THR A 25 10.99 19.61 -2.81
CA THR A 25 9.72 18.96 -3.08
C THR A 25 9.54 17.76 -2.16
N LEU A 26 10.61 17.00 -1.94
CA LEU A 26 10.52 15.88 -1.01
C LEU A 26 10.28 16.35 0.42
N ARG A 27 10.92 17.45 0.79
CA ARG A 27 10.69 18.01 2.12
C ARG A 27 9.27 18.52 2.28
N LEU A 28 8.71 19.07 1.19
CA LEU A 28 7.32 19.49 1.22
C LEU A 28 6.40 18.30 1.42
N TYR A 29 6.65 17.20 0.70
CA TYR A 29 5.83 16.01 0.89
C TYR A 29 5.92 15.49 2.31
N GLU A 30 7.11 15.55 2.90
CA GLU A 30 7.25 15.13 4.28
C GLU A 30 6.47 16.05 5.21
N ARG A 31 6.56 17.35 4.96
CA ARG A 31 5.87 18.33 5.80
C ARG A 31 4.36 18.16 5.73
N GLU A 32 3.87 17.80 4.54
CA GLU A 32 2.44 17.58 4.36
C GLU A 32 2.00 16.20 4.83
N GLY A 33 2.91 15.39 5.31
CA GLY A 33 2.55 14.08 5.81
C GLY A 33 2.39 13.02 4.74
N LEU A 34 2.77 13.32 3.52
CA LEU A 34 2.64 12.34 2.44
C LEU A 34 3.76 11.31 2.47
N LEU A 35 4.93 11.70 2.93
CA LEU A 35 6.05 10.81 3.08
C LEU A 35 6.55 10.89 4.50
N LYS A 36 7.01 9.77 5.03
CA LYS A 36 7.51 9.73 6.40
C LYS A 36 8.84 9.00 6.44
N PRO A 37 9.89 9.63 5.95
CA PRO A 37 11.20 8.97 5.97
C PRO A 37 11.68 8.80 7.40
N SER A 38 12.47 7.78 7.61
CA SER A 38 13.11 7.61 8.90
C SER A 38 14.35 8.48 8.95
N ARG A 39 14.97 8.56 10.10
CA ARG A 39 16.17 9.34 10.27
C ARG A 39 17.28 8.47 10.79
N SER A 40 18.48 8.71 10.26
CA SER A 40 19.64 7.99 10.75
C SER A 40 20.07 8.59 12.08
N GLU A 41 21.10 8.02 12.67
CA GLU A 41 21.60 8.55 13.92
C GLU A 41 22.11 9.96 13.75
N GLY A 42 22.59 10.29 12.55
CA GLY A 42 23.02 11.63 12.28
C GLY A 42 21.90 12.55 11.85
N ASN A 43 20.66 12.12 12.08
CA ASN A 43 19.49 12.91 11.75
C ASN A 43 19.32 13.14 10.26
N THR A 44 19.84 12.24 9.45
CA THR A 44 19.73 12.34 8.01
C THR A 44 18.48 11.56 7.56
N ARG A 45 17.73 12.14 6.64
CA ARG A 45 16.55 11.46 6.11
C ARG A 45 16.94 10.22 5.34
N LEU A 46 16.23 9.14 5.60
CA LEU A 46 16.44 7.88 4.90
C LEU A 46 15.11 7.39 4.37
N TYR A 47 15.08 7.09 3.09
CA TYR A 47 13.86 6.64 2.42
C TYR A 47 13.97 5.14 2.15
N THR A 48 12.98 4.40 2.57
CA THR A 48 12.95 2.96 2.33
C THR A 48 12.31 2.68 0.99
N GLN A 49 12.31 1.41 0.62
CA GLN A 49 11.66 1.01 -0.62
C GLN A 49 10.17 1.34 -0.59
N GLU A 50 9.56 1.20 0.57
CA GLU A 50 8.15 1.55 0.69
C GLU A 50 7.93 3.04 0.48
N ASP A 51 8.83 3.85 0.99
CA ASP A 51 8.73 5.29 0.77
C ASP A 51 8.86 5.62 -0.70
N ILE A 52 9.74 4.91 -1.40
CA ILE A 52 9.94 5.15 -2.82
C ILE A 52 8.71 4.77 -3.61
N GLU A 53 8.09 3.64 -3.28
CA GLU A 53 6.88 3.24 -3.96
C GLU A 53 5.76 4.24 -3.72
N ARG A 54 5.68 4.76 -2.51
CA ARG A 54 4.68 5.78 -2.21
C ARG A 54 4.98 7.06 -2.99
N LEU A 55 6.26 7.41 -3.11
CA LEU A 55 6.64 8.57 -3.88
C LEU A 55 6.27 8.42 -5.34
N GLU A 56 6.45 7.23 -5.88
CA GLU A 56 6.09 6.99 -7.28
C GLU A 56 4.60 7.22 -7.51
N VAL A 57 3.78 6.79 -6.57
CA VAL A 57 2.35 7.03 -6.67
C VAL A 57 2.06 8.53 -6.60
N ILE A 58 2.72 9.23 -5.69
CA ILE A 58 2.53 10.66 -5.57
C ILE A 58 2.90 11.38 -6.87
N LEU A 59 4.02 11.01 -7.44
CA LEU A 59 4.46 11.66 -8.66
C LEU A 59 3.55 11.33 -9.83
N LYS A 60 3.05 10.10 -9.87
CA LYS A 60 2.13 9.76 -10.93
C LYS A 60 0.85 10.57 -10.83
N LEU A 61 0.34 10.73 -9.62
CA LEU A 61 -0.89 11.50 -9.42
C LEU A 61 -0.68 12.97 -9.75
N THR A 62 0.46 13.52 -9.34
CA THR A 62 0.68 14.95 -9.56
C THR A 62 1.10 15.25 -10.98
N ARG A 63 2.00 14.47 -11.54
CA ARG A 63 2.52 14.77 -12.86
C ARG A 63 1.64 14.28 -13.98
N ASP A 64 1.18 13.05 -13.88
CA ASP A 64 0.42 12.46 -14.97
C ASP A 64 -1.05 12.85 -14.94
N PHE A 65 -1.60 12.99 -13.75
CA PHE A 65 -3.02 13.29 -13.62
C PHE A 65 -3.32 14.68 -13.12
N GLY A 66 -2.31 15.43 -12.74
CA GLY A 66 -2.55 16.80 -12.32
C GLY A 66 -3.27 16.95 -11.01
N VAL A 67 -3.17 15.95 -10.13
CA VAL A 67 -3.85 16.01 -8.85
C VAL A 67 -3.06 16.90 -7.91
N ASN A 68 -3.72 17.80 -7.21
CA ASN A 68 -3.03 18.65 -6.25
C ASN A 68 -2.74 17.86 -4.97
N LEU A 69 -1.98 18.46 -4.07
CA LEU A 69 -1.53 17.73 -2.88
C LEU A 69 -2.67 17.31 -1.98
N ALA A 70 -3.70 18.12 -1.87
CA ALA A 70 -4.85 17.74 -1.05
C ALA A 70 -5.51 16.48 -1.61
N GLY A 71 -5.64 16.43 -2.95
CA GLY A 71 -6.20 15.24 -3.58
C GLY A 71 -5.31 14.03 -3.42
N VAL A 72 -4.00 14.24 -3.50
CA VAL A 72 -3.07 13.14 -3.30
C VAL A 72 -3.24 12.56 -1.90
N GLU A 73 -3.37 13.42 -0.91
CA GLU A 73 -3.53 12.95 0.46
C GLU A 73 -4.80 12.12 0.60
N ILE A 74 -5.88 12.58 0.00
CA ILE A 74 -7.13 11.84 0.07
C ILE A 74 -6.99 10.48 -0.59
N ILE A 75 -6.37 10.45 -1.77
CA ILE A 75 -6.22 9.21 -2.50
C ILE A 75 -5.34 8.22 -1.73
N LEU A 76 -4.25 8.71 -1.15
CA LEU A 76 -3.37 7.82 -0.39
C LEU A 76 -4.08 7.26 0.83
N ASN A 77 -4.87 8.09 1.51
CA ASN A 77 -5.63 7.61 2.65
C ASN A 77 -6.65 6.56 2.23
N MET A 78 -7.30 6.79 1.11
CA MET A 78 -8.28 5.83 0.62
C MET A 78 -7.62 4.52 0.24
N ARG A 79 -6.44 4.58 -0.38
CA ARG A 79 -5.73 3.36 -0.73
C ARG A 79 -5.35 2.56 0.52
N GLU A 80 -4.92 3.26 1.57
CA GLU A 80 -4.55 2.59 2.80
C GLU A 80 -5.77 1.94 3.45
N LYS A 81 -6.90 2.63 3.44
CA LYS A 81 -8.11 2.06 3.99
C LYS A 81 -8.59 0.87 3.19
N MET A 82 -8.47 0.94 1.88
CA MET A 82 -8.86 -0.19 1.04
C MET A 82 -7.98 -1.40 1.32
N ALA A 83 -6.67 -1.17 1.47
CA ALA A 83 -5.77 -2.27 1.77
C ALA A 83 -6.10 -2.90 3.12
N ALA A 84 -6.45 -2.07 4.10
CA ALA A 84 -6.82 -2.58 5.41
C ALA A 84 -8.10 -3.41 5.33
N ILE A 85 -9.06 -2.95 4.56
CA ILE A 85 -10.31 -3.68 4.40
C ILE A 85 -10.07 -5.01 3.69
N GLU A 86 -9.24 -4.99 2.65
CA GLU A 86 -8.90 -6.22 1.96
C GLU A 86 -8.26 -7.22 2.90
N TYR A 87 -7.34 -6.73 3.73
CA TYR A 87 -6.69 -7.61 4.68
C TYR A 87 -7.68 -8.21 5.66
N GLN A 88 -8.61 -7.40 6.15
CA GLN A 88 -9.62 -7.89 7.08
C GLN A 88 -10.51 -8.93 6.44
N ILE A 89 -10.86 -8.72 5.17
CA ILE A 89 -11.69 -9.68 4.48
C ILE A 89 -10.95 -11.00 4.30
N GLU A 90 -9.68 -10.92 3.92
CA GLU A 90 -8.88 -12.13 3.75
C GLU A 90 -8.74 -12.89 5.05
N GLU A 91 -8.53 -12.16 6.15
CA GLU A 91 -8.42 -12.80 7.46
C GLU A 91 -9.73 -13.47 7.85
N PHE A 92 -10.83 -12.79 7.58
CA PHE A 92 -12.12 -13.34 7.93
C PHE A 92 -12.42 -14.60 7.11
N VAL A 93 -12.14 -14.57 5.82
CA VAL A 93 -12.37 -15.71 4.97
C VAL A 93 -11.50 -16.89 5.38
N ALA A 94 -10.24 -16.61 5.68
CA ALA A 94 -9.33 -17.66 6.11
C ALA A 94 -9.79 -18.29 7.42
N SER A 95 -10.22 -17.45 8.35
CA SER A 95 -10.70 -17.95 9.63
C SER A 95 -11.97 -18.79 9.45
N LEU A 96 -12.86 -18.34 8.59
CA LEU A 96 -14.09 -19.07 8.35
C LEU A 96 -13.80 -20.41 7.71
N ASN A 97 -12.93 -20.43 6.72
CA ASN A 97 -12.56 -21.68 6.06
C ASN A 97 -11.93 -22.64 7.05
N GLU A 98 -11.10 -22.13 7.93
CA GLU A 98 -10.45 -22.97 8.91
C GLU A 98 -11.46 -23.59 9.86
N GLN A 99 -12.39 -22.79 10.33
CA GLN A 99 -13.40 -23.30 11.25
C GLN A 99 -14.31 -24.33 10.58
N LEU A 100 -14.66 -24.08 9.35
CA LEU A 100 -15.50 -25.03 8.64
C LEU A 100 -14.75 -26.32 8.34
N ALA A 101 -13.46 -26.22 8.02
CA ALA A 101 -12.67 -27.41 7.77
C ALA A 101 -12.56 -28.28 9.00
N ILE A 102 -12.46 -27.65 10.17
CA ILE A 102 -12.37 -28.39 11.42
C ILE A 102 -13.64 -29.16 11.70
N ARG A 103 -14.77 -28.60 11.34
CA ARG A 103 -16.05 -29.23 11.65
C ARG A 103 -16.52 -30.24 10.65
N MET A 104 -15.88 -30.32 9.49
CA MET A 104 -16.35 -31.20 8.44
C MET A 104 -15.35 -32.29 8.17
N THR A 105 -15.88 -33.46 7.74
CA THR A 105 -15.00 -34.55 7.40
C THR A 105 -14.28 -34.27 6.09
N PRO A 106 -13.16 -34.95 5.86
CA PRO A 106 -12.39 -34.69 4.67
C PRO A 106 -13.16 -34.72 3.35
N PRO A 107 -14.04 -35.69 3.12
CA PRO A 107 -14.77 -35.68 1.84
C PRO A 107 -15.62 -34.45 1.64
N SER A 108 -16.03 -33.83 2.73
CA SER A 108 -16.89 -32.66 2.62
C SER A 108 -16.10 -31.42 2.27
N ARG A 109 -14.80 -31.49 2.36
CA ARG A 109 -14.00 -30.29 2.11
C ARG A 109 -14.11 -29.80 0.68
N GLU A 110 -14.18 -30.75 -0.23
CA GLU A 110 -14.33 -30.35 -1.61
C GLU A 110 -15.65 -29.65 -1.85
N LYS A 111 -16.70 -30.21 -1.27
CA LYS A 111 -17.99 -29.57 -1.37
C LYS A 111 -17.98 -28.23 -0.74
N MET A 112 -17.28 -28.10 0.37
CA MET A 112 -17.24 -26.85 1.05
C MET A 112 -16.56 -25.78 0.22
N LYS A 113 -15.55 -26.15 -0.52
CA LYS A 113 -14.87 -25.19 -1.37
C LYS A 113 -15.80 -24.63 -2.42
N SER A 114 -16.68 -25.46 -2.95
CA SER A 114 -17.59 -24.98 -3.95
C SER A 114 -18.77 -24.23 -3.35
N LEU A 115 -19.03 -24.45 -2.07
CA LEU A 115 -20.12 -23.75 -1.41
C LEU A 115 -19.72 -22.37 -0.92
N ILE A 116 -18.45 -22.18 -0.65
CA ILE A 116 -17.98 -20.90 -0.15
C ILE A 116 -17.64 -20.03 -1.32
N PRO A 117 -18.32 -18.94 -1.49
CA PRO A 117 -18.03 -18.07 -2.62
C PRO A 117 -16.67 -17.43 -2.43
N VAL A 118 -15.90 -17.42 -3.49
CA VAL A 118 -14.61 -16.77 -3.49
C VAL A 118 -14.83 -15.38 -4.02
N ILE A 119 -14.61 -14.41 -3.17
CA ILE A 119 -14.77 -13.02 -3.58
C ILE A 119 -13.45 -12.55 -4.10
N ASP A 120 -13.42 -12.29 -5.39
CA ASP A 120 -12.22 -11.79 -6.02
C ASP A 120 -12.41 -10.30 -6.21
N VAL A 121 -11.85 -9.54 -5.31
CA VAL A 121 -12.03 -8.10 -5.34
C VAL A 121 -11.48 -7.50 -6.62
N SER A 122 -10.44 -8.10 -7.16
CA SER A 122 -9.87 -7.59 -8.39
C SER A 122 -10.80 -7.82 -9.57
N ALA A 123 -11.71 -8.76 -9.45
CA ALA A 123 -12.65 -9.03 -10.52
C ALA A 123 -13.91 -8.18 -10.42
N VAL A 124 -14.04 -7.41 -9.37
CA VAL A 124 -15.22 -6.56 -9.24
C VAL A 124 -15.20 -5.54 -10.36
N PRO A 125 -16.27 -5.42 -11.09
CA PRO A 125 -16.28 -4.51 -12.22
C PRO A 125 -16.04 -3.09 -11.77
N THR A 126 -15.13 -2.45 -12.46
CA THR A 126 -14.83 -1.07 -12.12
C THR A 126 -15.66 -0.12 -12.96
N LYS A 127 -16.51 -0.64 -13.78
CA LYS A 127 -17.33 0.23 -14.58
C LYS A 127 -18.18 1.14 -13.75
N THR A 128 -18.45 0.74 -12.54
CA THR A 128 -19.21 1.62 -11.68
C THR A 128 -18.44 2.87 -11.38
N ALA A 129 -17.17 2.78 -11.43
CA ALA A 129 -16.36 3.95 -11.16
C ALA A 129 -16.33 4.90 -12.31
N ARG A 130 -16.79 4.47 -13.47
CA ARG A 130 -16.74 5.35 -14.58
C ARG A 130 -17.78 6.36 -14.57
N ARG A 131 -18.77 6.19 -13.82
CA ARG A 131 -19.83 7.12 -13.93
C ARG A 131 -19.62 8.28 -13.15
#